data_ec6a75bd8707074e08e76ea102ea360b
#
_entry.id   ec6a75bd8707074e08e76ea102ea360b
#
_cell.length_a   1.000
_cell.length_b   1.000
_cell.length_c   1.000
_cell.angle_alpha   90.00
_cell.angle_beta   90.00
_cell.angle_gamma   90.00
#
_symmetry.space_group_name_H-M   'P 1'
#
loop_
_entity.id
_entity.type
_entity.pdbx_description
1 polymer ?
#
loop_
_entity_poly.entity_id
_entity_poly.type
_entity_poly.pdbx_seq_one_letter_code
_entity_poly.pdbx_strand_id
1 'polypeptide(L)' 'MVITEYRKSLPGRSTRVKFIRWLNGELYKFELQISIGYLRDLEYGRKTPSLQLAIGIERATGGIVSVREWPGLNPRLRL' A
#
# COMPACT_ATOMS: atom_id res chain seq x y z
N MET A 1 4.55 -3.48 9.10
CA MET A 1 4.47 -4.69 8.23
C MET A 1 4.47 -4.25 6.78
N VAL A 2 5.29 -4.86 5.95
CA VAL A 2 5.31 -4.49 4.54
C VAL A 2 4.06 -4.99 3.83
N ILE A 3 3.73 -4.34 2.71
CA ILE A 3 2.44 -4.58 2.05
C ILE A 3 2.27 -6.03 1.60
N THR A 4 3.34 -6.68 1.16
CA THR A 4 3.25 -8.08 0.72
C THR A 4 2.88 -9.01 1.88
N GLU A 5 3.50 -8.81 3.03
CA GLU A 5 3.19 -9.61 4.21
C GLU A 5 1.75 -9.37 4.67
N TYR A 6 1.33 -8.13 4.63
CA TYR A 6 -0.03 -7.78 5.02
C TYR A 6 -1.03 -8.48 4.10
N ARG A 7 -0.81 -8.38 2.78
CA ARG A 7 -1.70 -9.02 1.81
C ARG A 7 -1.80 -10.52 2.05
N LYS A 8 -0.66 -11.17 2.24
CA LYS A 8 -0.64 -12.63 2.42
C LYS A 8 -1.28 -13.09 3.72
N SER A 9 -1.41 -12.19 4.68
CA SER A 9 -2.00 -12.52 5.98
C SER A 9 -3.53 -12.44 5.96
N LEU A 10 -4.15 -11.94 4.89
CA LEU A 10 -5.58 -11.69 4.86
C LEU A 10 -6.36 -12.90 4.33
N PRO A 11 -7.25 -13.48 5.13
CA PRO A 11 -8.10 -14.56 4.61
C PRO A 11 -9.04 -14.01 3.55
N GLY A 12 -9.12 -14.73 2.41
CA GLY A 12 -10.02 -14.36 1.33
C GLY A 12 -9.56 -13.21 0.45
N ARG A 13 -8.43 -12.57 0.78
CA ARG A 13 -7.92 -11.45 -0.02
C ARG A 13 -6.41 -11.55 -0.21
N SER A 14 -5.87 -12.76 -0.19
CA SER A 14 -4.42 -12.93 -0.27
C SER A 14 -3.88 -12.88 -1.69
N THR A 15 -4.73 -13.04 -2.73
CA THR A 15 -4.26 -12.86 -4.10
C THR A 15 -4.22 -11.37 -4.42
N ARG A 16 -3.34 -11.00 -5.37
CA ARG A 16 -3.25 -9.59 -5.76
C ARG A 16 -4.56 -9.06 -6.34
N VAL A 17 -5.27 -9.89 -7.11
CA VAL A 17 -6.54 -9.47 -7.72
C VAL A 17 -7.56 -9.13 -6.64
N LYS A 18 -7.73 -9.99 -5.65
CA LYS A 18 -8.70 -9.75 -4.60
C LYS A 18 -8.26 -8.61 -3.68
N PHE A 19 -6.97 -8.57 -3.39
CA PHE A 19 -6.43 -7.53 -2.52
C PHE A 19 -6.60 -6.14 -3.15
N ILE A 20 -6.27 -6.00 -4.44
CA ILE A 20 -6.33 -4.69 -5.07
C ILE A 20 -7.76 -4.19 -5.18
N ARG A 21 -8.71 -5.10 -5.37
CA ARG A 21 -10.11 -4.72 -5.41
C ARG A 21 -10.55 -4.12 -4.08
N TRP A 22 -10.17 -4.78 -2.99
CA TRP A 22 -10.47 -4.26 -1.66
C TRP A 22 -9.74 -2.94 -1.41
N LEU A 23 -8.45 -2.90 -1.73
CA LEU A 23 -7.64 -1.71 -1.45
C LEU A 23 -8.14 -0.49 -2.22
N ASN A 24 -8.47 -0.67 -3.50
CA ASN A 24 -8.98 0.45 -4.28
C ASN A 24 -10.33 0.94 -3.77
N GLY A 25 -11.14 0.04 -3.21
CA GLY A 25 -12.37 0.43 -2.55
C GLY A 25 -12.12 1.36 -1.37
N GLU A 26 -11.05 1.09 -0.61
CA GLU A 26 -10.67 1.96 0.50
C GLU A 26 -10.00 3.25 0.02
N LEU A 27 -9.15 3.14 -0.99
CA LEU A 27 -8.44 4.30 -1.52
C LEU A 27 -9.37 5.29 -2.22
N TYR A 28 -10.52 4.82 -2.68
CA TYR A 28 -11.47 5.67 -3.34
C TYR A 28 -11.88 6.87 -2.47
N LYS A 29 -11.91 6.67 -1.17
CA LYS A 29 -12.25 7.74 -0.22
C LYS A 29 -11.25 8.91 -0.29
N PHE A 30 -10.06 8.66 -0.78
CA PHE A 30 -9.00 9.66 -0.90
C PHE A 30 -8.76 10.03 -2.35
N GLU A 31 -9.67 9.62 -3.25
CA GLU A 31 -9.54 9.87 -4.69
C GLU A 31 -8.26 9.24 -5.26
N LEU A 32 -7.90 8.07 -4.73
CA LEU A 32 -6.71 7.35 -5.15
C LEU A 32 -7.10 5.99 -5.71
N GLN A 33 -6.26 5.51 -6.64
CA GLN A 33 -6.47 4.22 -7.27
C GLN A 33 -5.13 3.71 -7.79
N ILE A 34 -4.89 2.41 -7.70
CA ILE A 34 -3.68 1.81 -8.28
C ILE A 34 -4.06 0.61 -9.12
N SER A 35 -3.21 0.30 -10.10
CA SER A 35 -3.36 -0.89 -10.93
C SER A 35 -2.70 -2.08 -10.26
N ILE A 36 -3.06 -3.28 -10.76
CA ILE A 36 -2.44 -4.49 -10.23
C ILE A 36 -0.94 -4.54 -10.56
N GLY A 37 -0.55 -4.00 -11.72
CA GLY A 37 0.87 -3.91 -12.06
C GLY A 37 1.62 -2.98 -11.13
N TYR A 38 1.00 -1.87 -10.75
CA TYR A 38 1.62 -0.95 -9.81
C TYR A 38 1.76 -1.59 -8.43
N LEU A 39 0.73 -2.32 -7.98
CA LEU A 39 0.82 -3.06 -6.72
C LEU A 39 1.99 -4.03 -6.74
N ARG A 40 2.15 -4.76 -7.85
CA ARG A 40 3.26 -5.70 -7.98
C ARG A 40 4.59 -4.98 -7.90
N ASP A 41 4.71 -3.82 -8.55
CA ASP A 41 5.94 -3.03 -8.49
C ASP A 41 6.24 -2.54 -7.08
N LEU A 42 5.21 -2.16 -6.33
CA LEU A 42 5.39 -1.79 -4.93
C LEU A 42 5.89 -2.98 -4.11
N GLU A 43 5.32 -4.17 -4.35
CA GLU A 43 5.70 -5.35 -3.59
C GLU A 43 7.13 -5.79 -3.87
N TYR A 44 7.59 -5.60 -5.11
CA TYR A 44 8.96 -5.98 -5.48
C TYR A 44 9.97 -4.87 -5.23
N GLY A 45 9.55 -3.74 -4.71
CA GLY A 45 10.46 -2.64 -4.43
C GLY A 45 10.89 -1.87 -5.67
N ARG A 46 10.19 -2.05 -6.79
CA ARG A 46 10.54 -1.36 -8.04
C ARG A 46 10.05 0.08 -8.06
N LYS A 47 9.03 0.38 -7.27
CA LYS A 47 8.47 1.72 -7.19
C LYS A 47 8.21 2.08 -5.75
N THR A 48 8.32 3.37 -5.48
CA THR A 48 7.97 3.94 -4.18
C THR A 48 6.69 4.74 -4.36
N PRO A 49 5.68 4.54 -3.52
CA PRO A 49 4.43 5.29 -3.66
C PRO A 49 4.65 6.76 -3.35
N SER A 50 3.77 7.62 -3.87
CA SER A 50 3.74 9.01 -3.42
C SER A 50 3.37 9.04 -1.94
N LEU A 51 3.68 10.17 -1.29
CA LEU A 51 3.32 10.31 0.12
C LEU A 51 1.82 10.19 0.32
N GLN A 52 1.02 10.77 -0.57
CA GLN A 52 -0.43 10.66 -0.47
C GLN A 52 -0.91 9.21 -0.55
N LEU A 53 -0.35 8.45 -1.48
CA LEU A 53 -0.72 7.05 -1.61
C LEU A 53 -0.29 6.24 -0.40
N ALA A 54 0.92 6.50 0.11
CA ALA A 54 1.42 5.80 1.29
C ALA A 54 0.52 6.08 2.50
N ILE A 55 0.07 7.31 2.67
CA ILE A 55 -0.86 7.67 3.74
C ILE A 55 -2.21 6.95 3.54
N GLY A 56 -2.69 6.91 2.30
CA GLY A 56 -3.94 6.21 2.01
C GLY A 56 -3.85 4.73 2.34
N ILE A 57 -2.74 4.09 1.99
CA ILE A 57 -2.52 2.69 2.32
C ILE A 57 -2.44 2.49 3.84
N GLU A 58 -1.76 3.40 4.53
CA GLU A 58 -1.68 3.32 5.99
C GLU A 58 -3.07 3.37 6.61
N ARG A 59 -3.91 4.30 6.16
CA ARG A 59 -5.25 4.43 6.69
C ARG A 59 -6.12 3.23 6.33
N ALA A 60 -5.99 2.73 5.11
CA ALA A 60 -6.78 1.57 4.67
C ALA A 60 -6.43 0.32 5.48
N THR A 61 -5.19 0.20 5.93
CA THR A 61 -4.74 -0.98 6.67
C THR A 61 -4.74 -0.77 8.19
N GLY A 62 -5.32 0.34 8.66
CA GLY A 62 -5.37 0.61 10.09
C GLY A 62 -4.01 0.84 10.72
N GLY A 63 -3.06 1.35 9.94
CA GLY A 63 -1.72 1.63 10.42
C GLY A 63 -0.75 0.45 10.30
N ILE A 64 -1.22 -0.71 9.86
CA ILE A 64 -0.37 -1.90 9.82
C ILE A 64 0.70 -1.77 8.73
N VAL A 65 0.33 -1.22 7.56
CA VAL A 65 1.31 -0.89 6.52
C VAL A 65 1.55 0.61 6.64
N SER A 66 2.51 0.99 7.47
CA SER A 66 2.73 2.40 7.77
C SER A 66 3.57 3.07 6.70
N VAL A 67 3.54 4.40 6.68
CA VAL A 67 4.35 5.19 5.76
C VAL A 67 5.83 4.85 5.91
N ARG A 68 6.25 4.46 7.10
CA ARG A 68 7.65 4.15 7.38
C ARG A 68 8.13 2.86 6.71
N GLU A 69 7.21 2.04 6.19
CA GLU A 69 7.59 0.81 5.50
C GLU A 69 8.23 1.09 4.14
N TRP A 70 8.08 2.30 3.62
CA TRP A 70 8.57 2.65 2.29
C TRP A 70 9.89 3.41 2.41
N PRO A 71 11.03 2.79 2.03
CA PRO A 71 12.34 3.40 2.29
C PRO A 71 12.50 4.80 1.69
N GLY A 72 11.89 5.05 0.54
CA GLY A 72 12.00 6.33 -0.12
C GLY A 72 11.15 7.44 0.49
N LEU A 73 10.32 7.10 1.48
CA LEU A 73 9.36 8.06 2.04
C LEU A 73 9.57 8.34 3.51
N ASN A 74 10.73 8.01 4.06
CA ASN A 74 10.96 8.27 5.48
C ASN A 74 10.94 9.78 5.72
N PRO A 75 9.90 10.32 6.37
CA PRO A 75 9.78 11.77 6.53
C PRO A 75 10.89 12.39 7.37
N ARG A 76 11.54 11.59 8.20
CA ARG A 76 12.61 12.10 9.06
C ARG A 76 13.83 12.49 8.28
N LEU A 77 13.99 11.97 7.08
CA LEU A 77 15.11 12.32 6.24
C LEU A 77 14.93 13.65 5.54
N ARG A 78 13.78 14.27 5.70
CA ARG A 78 13.49 15.55 5.07
C ARG A 78 13.80 16.73 5.95
N LEU A 79 14.16 16.46 7.16
CA LEU A 79 14.54 17.50 8.12
C LEU A 79 16.02 17.84 8.03
#